data_b69239084caf6fbc1405c121afaeb57b
#
_entry.id   b69239084caf6fbc1405c121afaeb57b
#
_cell.length_a   1.000
_cell.length_b   1.000
_cell.length_c   1.000
_cell.angle_alpha   90.00
_cell.angle_beta   90.00
_cell.angle_gamma   90.00
#
_symmetry.space_group_name_H-M   'P 1'
#
loop_
_entity.id
_entity.type
_entity.pdbx_description
1 polymer ?
#
loop_
_entity_poly.entity_id
_entity_poly.type
_entity_poly.pdbx_seq_one_letter_code
_entity_poly.pdbx_strand_id
1 'polypeptide(L)'
;MIKKLALLVLASSFLLTAKADTIVASSALNTTNNSGNPTLNINPNPNWYGPLAGSNWVSYAITGNPSDPGYTVVPNGTNVIFSQTFNLSAPANGGTLSVLADDTTSVILNGTTIYTAALGGSYPTCSTQPIGCLASTGVTIDLSAFLNDFNVGANTLSFQVYQENLSSYGLDYAGTITTPEPGMFLMVGLGLAGLFVMRRRTFAGSFAS
;
A
#
# COMPACT_ATOMS: atom_id res chain seq x y z
N MET A 1 7.88 -11.42 -49.23
CA MET A 1 6.93 -10.67 -48.39
C MET A 1 6.49 -11.40 -47.13
N ILE A 2 6.32 -12.71 -47.12
CA ILE A 2 5.81 -13.52 -45.97
C ILE A 2 6.76 -13.49 -44.74
N LYS A 3 8.10 -13.43 -44.93
CA LYS A 3 9.06 -13.38 -43.78
C LYS A 3 9.06 -12.08 -42.98
N LYS A 4 8.58 -10.97 -43.56
CA LYS A 4 8.48 -9.67 -42.85
C LYS A 4 7.22 -9.57 -41.99
N LEU A 5 6.17 -10.29 -42.40
CA LEU A 5 4.88 -10.32 -41.64
C LEU A 5 4.98 -11.17 -40.35
N ALA A 6 5.77 -12.27 -40.41
CA ALA A 6 5.96 -13.15 -39.25
C ALA A 6 6.69 -12.44 -38.07
N LEU A 7 7.60 -11.49 -38.36
CA LEU A 7 8.32 -10.76 -37.31
C LEU A 7 7.42 -9.71 -36.62
N LEU A 8 6.45 -9.14 -37.33
CA LEU A 8 5.52 -8.16 -36.79
C LEU A 8 4.46 -8.82 -35.90
N VAL A 9 4.02 -10.04 -36.25
CA VAL A 9 3.04 -10.81 -35.46
C VAL A 9 3.66 -11.33 -34.16
N LEU A 10 4.96 -11.67 -34.14
CA LEU A 10 5.65 -12.08 -32.92
C LEU A 10 5.83 -10.93 -31.91
N ALA A 11 5.98 -9.70 -32.38
CA ALA A 11 6.08 -8.51 -31.51
C ALA A 11 4.77 -8.10 -30.87
N SER A 12 3.62 -8.46 -31.46
CA SER A 12 2.28 -8.08 -30.97
C SER A 12 1.71 -9.04 -29.92
N SER A 13 2.30 -10.22 -29.73
CA SER A 13 1.80 -11.22 -28.77
C SER A 13 2.36 -11.05 -27.32
N PHE A 14 3.22 -10.06 -27.08
CA PHE A 14 3.77 -9.77 -25.76
C PHE A 14 3.18 -8.49 -25.14
N LEU A 15 1.91 -8.22 -25.37
CA LEU A 15 1.17 -7.25 -24.55
C LEU A 15 0.90 -7.90 -23.18
N LEU A 16 1.94 -8.03 -22.36
CA LEU A 16 1.78 -8.33 -20.95
C LEU A 16 1.12 -7.11 -20.30
N THR A 17 -0.08 -7.33 -19.77
CA THR A 17 -0.81 -6.30 -19.02
C THR A 17 0.01 -5.85 -17.83
N ALA A 18 0.19 -4.53 -17.70
CA ALA A 18 0.72 -3.89 -16.52
C ALA A 18 0.03 -4.41 -15.27
N LYS A 19 0.77 -4.87 -14.29
CA LYS A 19 0.24 -5.21 -12.99
C LYS A 19 0.77 -4.19 -12.01
N ALA A 20 -0.10 -3.29 -11.54
CA ALA A 20 0.19 -2.52 -10.34
C ALA A 20 0.36 -3.52 -9.20
N ASP A 21 1.47 -3.47 -8.47
CA ASP A 21 1.65 -4.28 -7.28
C ASP A 21 0.68 -3.77 -6.22
N THR A 22 -0.49 -4.42 -6.14
CA THR A 22 -1.46 -4.12 -5.10
C THR A 22 -0.88 -4.58 -3.79
N ILE A 23 -0.62 -3.67 -2.93
CA ILE A 23 -0.21 -4.00 -1.59
C ILE A 23 -1.28 -3.49 -0.66
N VAL A 24 -1.75 -4.40 0.16
CA VAL A 24 -2.04 -4.06 1.50
C VAL A 24 -3.45 -3.63 1.78
N ALA A 25 -4.09 -4.53 2.40
CA ALA A 25 -5.27 -4.22 3.18
C ALA A 25 -5.04 -4.77 4.59
N SER A 26 -5.41 -4.03 5.63
CA SER A 26 -5.36 -4.50 6.99
C SER A 26 -6.21 -5.75 7.16
N SER A 27 -5.63 -6.78 7.75
CA SER A 27 -6.32 -8.02 8.10
C SER A 27 -5.57 -8.75 9.20
N ALA A 28 -6.25 -9.64 9.91
CA ALA A 28 -5.63 -10.50 10.91
C ALA A 28 -4.51 -11.40 10.36
N LEU A 29 -4.47 -11.61 9.03
CA LEU A 29 -3.50 -12.50 8.40
C LEU A 29 -2.17 -11.82 8.06
N ASN A 30 -2.15 -10.51 7.87
CA ASN A 30 -0.99 -9.79 7.35
C ASN A 30 -0.53 -8.61 8.21
N THR A 31 -1.26 -8.31 9.28
CA THR A 31 -0.90 -7.25 10.23
C THR A 31 -0.54 -7.85 11.59
N THR A 32 0.57 -7.40 12.16
CA THR A 32 1.04 -7.81 13.49
C THR A 32 1.09 -6.62 14.45
N ASN A 33 1.01 -6.86 15.75
CA ASN A 33 1.22 -5.84 16.78
C ASN A 33 2.71 -5.74 17.17
N ASN A 34 3.05 -4.81 18.06
CA ASN A 34 4.45 -4.58 18.52
C ASN A 34 5.13 -5.78 19.17
N SER A 35 4.40 -6.83 19.55
CA SER A 35 4.97 -8.09 20.03
C SER A 35 5.18 -9.11 18.91
N GLY A 36 4.88 -8.73 17.65
CA GLY A 36 4.94 -9.63 16.50
C GLY A 36 3.77 -10.62 16.42
N ASN A 37 2.77 -10.51 17.31
CA ASN A 37 1.60 -11.37 17.29
C ASN A 37 0.62 -10.90 16.19
N PRO A 38 -0.10 -11.83 15.53
CA PRO A 38 -1.18 -11.50 14.63
C PRO A 38 -2.23 -10.61 15.30
N THR A 39 -2.82 -9.70 14.55
CA THR A 39 -3.98 -8.92 14.98
C THR A 39 -5.26 -9.73 14.85
N LEU A 40 -6.37 -9.17 15.33
CA LEU A 40 -7.72 -9.70 15.13
C LEU A 40 -8.46 -8.80 14.13
N ASN A 41 -9.24 -9.39 13.23
CA ASN A 41 -10.31 -8.65 12.56
C ASN A 41 -11.38 -8.35 13.59
N ILE A 42 -11.77 -7.09 13.70
CA ILE A 42 -12.77 -6.64 14.65
C ILE A 42 -13.99 -6.05 13.93
N ASN A 43 -15.16 -6.17 14.53
CA ASN A 43 -16.29 -5.37 14.09
C ASN A 43 -16.03 -3.91 14.47
N PRO A 44 -16.14 -2.96 13.54
CA PRO A 44 -15.94 -1.55 13.85
C PRO A 44 -17.02 -1.04 14.81
N ASN A 45 -16.69 -0.02 15.61
CA ASN A 45 -17.68 0.73 16.33
C ASN A 45 -18.73 1.26 15.33
N PRO A 46 -20.06 1.18 15.65
CA PRO A 46 -21.11 1.63 14.73
C PRO A 46 -20.99 3.09 14.25
N ASN A 47 -20.25 3.92 14.96
CA ASN A 47 -20.01 5.32 14.59
C ASN A 47 -18.78 5.49 13.67
N TRP A 48 -17.97 4.46 13.49
CA TRP A 48 -16.81 4.54 12.59
C TRP A 48 -17.23 4.46 11.13
N TYR A 49 -16.35 4.91 10.26
CA TYR A 49 -16.48 4.64 8.85
C TYR A 49 -16.32 3.13 8.57
N GLY A 50 -17.05 2.63 7.60
CA GLY A 50 -16.94 1.22 7.20
C GLY A 50 -15.52 0.88 6.72
N PRO A 51 -15.17 -0.41 6.68
CA PRO A 51 -13.87 -0.83 6.19
C PRO A 51 -13.57 -0.29 4.79
N LEU A 52 -12.31 0.06 4.55
CA LEU A 52 -11.82 0.44 3.23
C LEU A 52 -11.94 -0.75 2.27
N ALA A 53 -11.95 -0.47 0.96
CA ALA A 53 -12.13 -1.53 -0.03
C ALA A 53 -11.03 -2.60 0.05
N GLY A 54 -11.43 -3.83 0.35
CA GLY A 54 -10.52 -4.97 0.46
C GLY A 54 -9.80 -5.12 1.78
N SER A 55 -10.08 -4.28 2.78
CA SER A 55 -9.49 -4.33 4.12
C SER A 55 -10.51 -4.74 5.20
N ASN A 56 -10.02 -4.87 6.42
CA ASN A 56 -10.81 -5.05 7.63
C ASN A 56 -10.24 -4.17 8.74
N TRP A 57 -11.10 -3.67 9.61
CA TRP A 57 -10.64 -3.09 10.86
C TRP A 57 -9.92 -4.15 11.69
N VAL A 58 -8.74 -3.82 12.19
CA VAL A 58 -7.91 -4.71 13.01
C VAL A 58 -7.55 -4.09 14.35
N SER A 59 -7.35 -4.96 15.35
CA SER A 59 -6.81 -4.56 16.64
C SER A 59 -6.06 -5.73 17.31
N TYR A 60 -5.43 -5.48 18.45
CA TYR A 60 -4.75 -6.49 19.26
C TYR A 60 -5.71 -7.32 20.15
N ALA A 61 -6.96 -6.85 20.30
CA ALA A 61 -8.03 -7.49 21.06
C ALA A 61 -9.39 -7.12 20.45
N ILE A 62 -10.51 -7.58 21.04
CA ILE A 62 -11.86 -7.20 20.62
C ILE A 62 -12.17 -5.80 21.19
N THR A 63 -11.79 -4.76 20.46
CA THR A 63 -11.82 -3.37 20.94
C THR A 63 -12.67 -2.43 20.08
N GLY A 64 -13.30 -2.95 19.01
CA GLY A 64 -14.08 -2.14 18.08
C GLY A 64 -15.50 -1.86 18.58
N ASN A 65 -16.42 -2.79 18.33
CA ASN A 65 -17.83 -2.63 18.68
C ASN A 65 -18.09 -2.93 20.16
N PRO A 66 -18.60 -1.96 20.95
CA PRO A 66 -18.91 -2.17 22.35
C PRO A 66 -19.96 -3.24 22.64
N SER A 67 -20.73 -3.65 21.63
CA SER A 67 -21.74 -4.71 21.74
C SER A 67 -21.20 -6.11 21.50
N ASP A 68 -19.96 -6.25 21.10
CA ASP A 68 -19.36 -7.56 20.82
C ASP A 68 -19.06 -8.34 22.11
N PRO A 69 -19.30 -9.65 22.12
CA PRO A 69 -18.88 -10.50 23.24
C PRO A 69 -17.37 -10.42 23.42
N GLY A 70 -16.94 -10.14 24.65
CA GLY A 70 -15.52 -9.99 24.98
C GLY A 70 -14.92 -8.63 24.64
N TYR A 71 -15.75 -7.64 24.31
CA TYR A 71 -15.27 -6.28 24.10
C TYR A 71 -14.46 -5.77 25.28
N THR A 72 -13.35 -5.14 24.96
CA THR A 72 -12.42 -4.55 25.92
C THR A 72 -12.26 -3.05 25.63
N VAL A 73 -12.58 -2.24 26.62
CA VAL A 73 -12.30 -0.80 26.59
C VAL A 73 -10.80 -0.58 26.65
N VAL A 74 -10.27 0.23 25.74
CA VAL A 74 -8.84 0.54 25.71
C VAL A 74 -8.54 1.80 26.53
N PRO A 75 -7.63 1.73 27.50
CA PRO A 75 -7.29 2.87 28.35
C PRO A 75 -6.68 4.02 27.55
N ASN A 76 -7.00 5.24 27.97
CA ASN A 76 -6.37 6.45 27.49
C ASN A 76 -4.83 6.38 27.64
N GLY A 77 -4.09 6.85 26.66
CA GLY A 77 -2.64 6.76 26.60
C GLY A 77 -2.09 5.42 26.07
N THR A 78 -2.97 4.45 25.75
CA THR A 78 -2.53 3.23 25.07
C THR A 78 -1.93 3.59 23.71
N ASN A 79 -0.79 2.95 23.39
CA ASN A 79 -0.07 3.14 22.16
C ASN A 79 0.41 1.77 21.64
N VAL A 80 -0.08 1.37 20.48
CA VAL A 80 0.28 0.09 19.85
C VAL A 80 0.80 0.35 18.44
N ILE A 81 1.90 -0.28 18.09
CA ILE A 81 2.42 -0.27 16.73
C ILE A 81 1.89 -1.51 16.01
N PHE A 82 1.14 -1.30 14.94
CA PHE A 82 0.74 -2.32 13.99
C PHE A 82 1.66 -2.29 12.79
N SER A 83 2.06 -3.44 12.27
CA SER A 83 3.01 -3.49 11.16
C SER A 83 2.63 -4.55 10.14
N GLN A 84 2.95 -4.26 8.89
CA GLN A 84 2.89 -5.20 7.78
C GLN A 84 4.20 -5.16 7.00
N THR A 85 4.73 -6.34 6.67
CA THR A 85 5.86 -6.48 5.73
C THR A 85 5.36 -6.84 4.35
N PHE A 86 6.03 -6.34 3.31
CA PHE A 86 5.74 -6.63 1.92
C PHE A 86 7.02 -6.55 1.08
N ASN A 87 6.99 -7.08 -0.15
CA ASN A 87 8.14 -7.06 -1.05
C ASN A 87 7.81 -6.34 -2.35
N LEU A 88 8.74 -5.51 -2.83
CA LEU A 88 8.70 -4.91 -4.16
C LEU A 88 9.71 -5.59 -5.08
N SER A 89 9.28 -5.96 -6.28
CA SER A 89 10.13 -6.58 -7.30
C SER A 89 10.98 -5.58 -8.08
N ALA A 90 10.61 -4.29 -8.03
CA ALA A 90 11.30 -3.18 -8.69
C ALA A 90 11.13 -1.89 -7.84
N PRO A 91 11.88 -0.82 -8.14
CA PRO A 91 11.71 0.46 -7.45
C PRO A 91 10.27 0.97 -7.55
N ALA A 92 9.71 1.48 -6.46
CA ALA A 92 8.41 2.13 -6.49
C ALA A 92 8.44 3.36 -7.40
N ASN A 93 7.35 3.61 -8.12
CA ASN A 93 7.18 4.79 -8.96
C ASN A 93 5.92 5.61 -8.64
N GLY A 94 5.17 5.20 -7.62
CA GLY A 94 3.97 5.88 -7.13
C GLY A 94 3.16 4.99 -6.21
N GLY A 95 2.01 5.50 -5.81
CA GLY A 95 1.05 4.76 -5.01
C GLY A 95 0.21 5.66 -4.11
N THR A 96 -0.80 5.06 -3.48
CA THR A 96 -1.63 5.72 -2.48
C THR A 96 -1.88 4.79 -1.31
N LEU A 97 -2.04 5.36 -0.12
CA LEU A 97 -2.36 4.66 1.11
C LEU A 97 -3.48 5.40 1.83
N SER A 98 -4.65 4.79 1.92
CA SER A 98 -5.77 5.30 2.73
C SER A 98 -5.70 4.69 4.12
N VAL A 99 -5.92 5.50 5.15
CA VAL A 99 -5.79 5.10 6.56
C VAL A 99 -6.92 5.68 7.39
N LEU A 100 -7.46 4.87 8.26
CA LEU A 100 -8.41 5.20 9.32
C LEU A 100 -7.89 4.64 10.64
N ALA A 101 -8.04 5.36 11.72
CA ALA A 101 -7.65 4.89 13.05
C ALA A 101 -8.58 5.46 14.15
N ASP A 102 -8.71 4.75 15.24
CA ASP A 102 -9.34 5.23 16.46
C ASP A 102 -8.32 5.13 17.62
N ASP A 103 -7.90 6.28 18.18
CA ASP A 103 -8.31 7.67 17.85
C ASP A 103 -7.52 8.25 16.67
N THR A 104 -6.20 8.08 16.64
CA THR A 104 -5.30 8.62 15.60
C THR A 104 -4.06 7.76 15.42
N THR A 105 -3.33 7.97 14.33
CA THR A 105 -2.10 7.20 14.06
C THR A 105 -1.03 8.01 13.33
N SER A 106 0.23 7.71 13.65
CA SER A 106 1.36 8.03 12.78
C SER A 106 1.59 6.88 11.82
N VAL A 107 2.03 7.18 10.60
CA VAL A 107 2.38 6.19 9.58
C VAL A 107 3.88 6.23 9.31
N ILE A 108 4.51 5.09 9.33
CA ILE A 108 5.97 4.92 9.25
C ILE A 108 6.28 3.91 8.14
N LEU A 109 7.11 4.31 7.18
CA LEU A 109 7.61 3.46 6.11
C LEU A 109 9.10 3.22 6.31
N ASN A 110 9.52 1.96 6.49
CA ASN A 110 10.92 1.59 6.68
C ASN A 110 11.67 2.41 7.74
N GLY A 111 10.96 2.84 8.80
CA GLY A 111 11.51 3.68 9.88
C GLY A 111 11.38 5.18 9.64
N THR A 112 11.01 5.63 8.44
CA THR A 112 10.72 7.05 8.15
C THR A 112 9.26 7.36 8.43
N THR A 113 8.98 8.36 9.27
CA THR A 113 7.60 8.84 9.50
C THR A 113 7.11 9.60 8.27
N ILE A 114 6.11 9.04 7.58
CA ILE A 114 5.50 9.64 6.38
C ILE A 114 4.20 10.38 6.69
N TYR A 115 3.63 10.16 7.87
CA TYR A 115 2.52 10.93 8.42
C TYR A 115 2.60 10.95 9.94
N THR A 116 2.44 12.12 10.54
CA THR A 116 2.50 12.29 12.01
C THR A 116 1.09 12.41 12.57
N ALA A 117 0.78 11.63 13.60
CA ALA A 117 -0.49 11.71 14.31
C ALA A 117 -0.73 13.13 14.87
N ALA A 118 -1.94 13.62 14.70
CA ALA A 118 -2.38 14.85 15.36
C ALA A 118 -3.03 14.47 16.70
N LEU A 119 -2.29 14.61 17.78
CA LEU A 119 -2.76 14.34 19.13
C LEU A 119 -3.60 15.51 19.68
N GLY A 120 -4.43 15.25 20.69
CA GLY A 120 -5.26 16.26 21.33
C GLY A 120 -6.62 16.48 20.65
N GLY A 121 -7.03 15.60 19.76
CA GLY A 121 -8.39 15.57 19.24
C GLY A 121 -9.36 15.09 20.29
N SER A 122 -10.47 15.81 20.49
CA SER A 122 -11.49 15.42 21.46
C SER A 122 -12.81 15.10 20.79
N TYR A 123 -13.05 13.83 20.56
CA TYR A 123 -14.35 13.33 20.13
C TYR A 123 -14.68 12.05 20.91
N PRO A 124 -15.93 11.86 21.38
CA PRO A 124 -16.26 10.74 22.29
C PRO A 124 -16.02 9.34 21.71
N THR A 125 -15.93 9.21 20.40
CA THR A 125 -15.80 7.91 19.70
C THR A 125 -14.66 7.85 18.72
N CYS A 126 -13.94 8.98 18.48
CA CYS A 126 -12.88 9.09 17.50
C CYS A 126 -12.23 10.47 17.58
N SER A 127 -10.98 10.61 17.19
CA SER A 127 -10.36 11.93 17.09
C SER A 127 -11.05 12.80 16.04
N THR A 128 -11.19 14.08 16.32
CA THR A 128 -11.59 15.10 15.34
C THR A 128 -10.45 15.50 14.41
N GLN A 129 -9.24 15.03 14.70
CA GLN A 129 -8.02 15.30 13.93
C GLN A 129 -7.75 14.17 12.94
N PRO A 130 -7.15 14.48 11.77
CA PRO A 130 -6.61 13.44 10.89
C PRO A 130 -5.35 12.78 11.54
N ILE A 131 -5.14 11.51 11.42
CA ILE A 131 -6.00 10.46 10.89
C ILE A 131 -6.98 10.07 11.99
N GLY A 132 -8.24 9.95 11.67
CA GLY A 132 -9.27 9.49 12.60
C GLY A 132 -10.13 8.38 11.99
N CYS A 133 -11.18 7.98 12.70
CA CYS A 133 -12.03 6.85 12.31
C CYS A 133 -13.26 7.23 11.46
N LEU A 134 -13.46 8.51 11.17
CA LEU A 134 -14.59 8.99 10.37
C LEU A 134 -14.19 9.19 8.90
N ALA A 135 -15.14 9.17 7.98
CA ALA A 135 -14.89 9.47 6.57
C ALA A 135 -14.24 10.85 6.37
N SER A 136 -14.59 11.83 7.21
CA SER A 136 -14.05 13.19 7.15
C SER A 136 -12.66 13.36 7.75
N THR A 137 -12.21 12.40 8.55
CA THR A 137 -10.91 12.41 9.24
C THR A 137 -9.97 11.31 8.75
N GLY A 138 -10.46 10.39 7.92
CA GLY A 138 -9.60 9.47 7.17
C GLY A 138 -8.69 10.22 6.21
N VAL A 139 -7.49 9.71 5.99
CA VAL A 139 -6.48 10.34 5.13
C VAL A 139 -6.05 9.40 4.02
N THR A 140 -5.88 9.94 2.83
CA THR A 140 -5.17 9.26 1.75
C THR A 140 -3.82 9.94 1.54
N ILE A 141 -2.76 9.18 1.77
CA ILE A 141 -1.37 9.61 1.61
C ILE A 141 -0.94 9.32 0.18
N ASP A 142 -0.40 10.33 -0.51
CA ASP A 142 0.28 10.15 -1.79
C ASP A 142 1.70 9.63 -1.53
N LEU A 143 1.94 8.39 -1.89
CA LEU A 143 3.24 7.73 -1.70
C LEU A 143 4.30 8.18 -2.70
N SER A 144 3.94 8.94 -3.74
CA SER A 144 4.90 9.51 -4.69
C SER A 144 5.87 10.49 -4.04
N ALA A 145 5.50 11.07 -2.90
CA ALA A 145 6.38 11.95 -2.12
C ALA A 145 7.49 11.20 -1.36
N PHE A 146 7.39 9.87 -1.24
CA PHE A 146 8.24 9.04 -0.37
C PHE A 146 8.94 7.91 -1.13
N LEU A 147 9.16 8.06 -2.44
CA LEU A 147 9.74 7.00 -3.28
C LEU A 147 11.13 6.56 -2.81
N ASN A 148 11.91 7.46 -2.23
CA ASN A 148 13.25 7.17 -1.71
C ASN A 148 13.23 6.34 -0.41
N ASP A 149 12.09 6.25 0.26
CA ASP A 149 11.94 5.48 1.49
C ASP A 149 11.55 4.01 1.21
N PHE A 150 11.25 3.66 -0.05
CA PHE A 150 11.00 2.29 -0.47
C PHE A 150 12.29 1.56 -0.84
N ASN A 151 12.37 0.30 -0.45
CA ASN A 151 13.41 -0.63 -0.89
C ASN A 151 12.91 -1.53 -2.02
N VAL A 152 13.78 -1.89 -2.95
CA VAL A 152 13.58 -3.10 -3.75
C VAL A 152 13.77 -4.30 -2.83
N GLY A 153 12.82 -5.22 -2.80
CA GLY A 153 12.76 -6.29 -1.81
C GLY A 153 11.88 -5.94 -0.62
N ALA A 154 12.34 -6.27 0.58
CA ALA A 154 11.55 -6.15 1.80
C ALA A 154 11.31 -4.70 2.24
N ASN A 155 10.07 -4.41 2.58
CA ASN A 155 9.61 -3.16 3.15
C ASN A 155 8.72 -3.43 4.36
N THR A 156 8.66 -2.47 5.28
CA THR A 156 7.78 -2.50 6.45
C THR A 156 6.98 -1.22 6.51
N LEU A 157 5.66 -1.36 6.55
CA LEU A 157 4.71 -0.29 6.84
C LEU A 157 4.24 -0.45 8.28
N SER A 158 4.36 0.58 9.10
CA SER A 158 3.98 0.57 10.51
C SER A 158 3.05 1.73 10.82
N PHE A 159 2.12 1.48 11.74
CA PHE A 159 1.12 2.43 12.21
C PHE A 159 1.19 2.49 13.71
N GLN A 160 1.60 3.63 14.25
CA GLN A 160 1.60 3.87 15.68
C GLN A 160 0.26 4.50 16.06
N VAL A 161 -0.67 3.67 16.54
CA VAL A 161 -2.03 4.08 16.88
C VAL A 161 -2.09 4.52 18.33
N TYR A 162 -2.72 5.65 18.58
CA TYR A 162 -2.85 6.28 19.90
C TYR A 162 -4.30 6.29 20.34
N GLN A 163 -4.53 5.95 21.63
CA GLN A 163 -5.82 6.07 22.30
C GLN A 163 -5.84 7.32 23.17
N GLU A 164 -6.81 8.21 22.93
CA GLU A 164 -6.94 9.49 23.64
C GLU A 164 -8.23 9.60 24.45
N ASN A 165 -9.24 8.78 24.20
CA ASN A 165 -10.60 8.98 24.73
C ASN A 165 -11.20 7.76 25.44
N LEU A 166 -10.43 6.85 26.02
CA LEU A 166 -10.90 5.69 26.79
C LEU A 166 -12.16 5.03 26.17
N SER A 167 -12.00 4.41 25.01
CA SER A 167 -13.14 3.82 24.29
C SER A 167 -12.73 2.65 23.40
N SER A 168 -13.33 2.57 22.23
CA SER A 168 -12.96 1.66 21.16
C SER A 168 -11.59 2.00 20.59
N TYR A 169 -10.98 1.01 19.91
CA TYR A 169 -9.62 1.17 19.39
C TYR A 169 -9.41 0.26 18.18
N GLY A 170 -8.80 0.79 17.13
CA GLY A 170 -8.55 0.01 15.93
C GLY A 170 -7.84 0.79 14.84
N LEU A 171 -7.45 0.03 13.82
CA LEU A 171 -6.77 0.51 12.63
C LEU A 171 -7.39 -0.13 11.40
N ASP A 172 -7.59 0.65 10.35
CA ASP A 172 -7.92 0.17 9.02
C ASP A 172 -7.10 0.91 7.97
N TYR A 173 -6.55 0.17 7.02
CA TYR A 173 -5.78 0.75 5.93
C TYR A 173 -5.87 -0.09 4.67
N ALA A 174 -5.81 0.59 3.53
CA ALA A 174 -5.73 -0.01 2.21
C ALA A 174 -4.92 0.89 1.28
N GLY A 175 -4.08 0.29 0.45
CA GLY A 175 -3.25 1.04 -0.48
C GLY A 175 -2.75 0.24 -1.66
N THR A 176 -2.23 0.94 -2.64
CA THR A 176 -1.52 0.38 -3.78
C THR A 176 -0.18 1.06 -3.91
N ILE A 177 0.85 0.27 -4.20
CA ILE A 177 2.16 0.78 -4.59
C ILE A 177 2.40 0.30 -6.00
N THR A 178 2.75 1.21 -6.88
CA THR A 178 3.03 0.91 -8.28
C THR A 178 4.51 0.78 -8.52
N THR A 179 4.89 -0.22 -9.32
CA THR A 179 6.26 -0.40 -9.78
C THR A 179 6.28 -0.42 -11.31
N PRO A 180 7.40 -0.02 -11.97
CA PRO A 180 7.57 -0.20 -13.40
C PRO A 180 7.45 -1.67 -13.76
N GLU A 181 6.76 -1.96 -14.86
CA GLU A 181 6.64 -3.33 -15.33
C GLU A 181 8.00 -3.91 -15.71
N PRO A 182 8.36 -5.10 -15.23
CA PRO A 182 9.58 -5.78 -15.68
C PRO A 182 9.63 -5.98 -17.20
N GLY A 183 8.47 -6.13 -17.85
CA GLY A 183 8.33 -6.29 -19.29
C GLY A 183 8.61 -5.01 -20.09
N MET A 184 8.42 -3.82 -19.52
CA MET A 184 8.62 -2.57 -20.26
C MET A 184 10.10 -2.36 -20.65
N PHE A 185 11.03 -2.67 -19.74
CA PHE A 185 12.47 -2.61 -20.03
C PHE A 185 12.90 -3.66 -21.07
N LEU A 186 12.31 -4.86 -21.01
CA LEU A 186 12.57 -5.91 -22.00
C LEU A 186 12.04 -5.51 -23.39
N MET A 187 10.84 -4.96 -23.47
CA MET A 187 10.24 -4.50 -24.73
C MET A 187 11.00 -3.34 -25.34
N VAL A 188 11.42 -2.36 -24.53
CA VAL A 188 12.29 -1.26 -24.99
C VAL A 188 13.64 -1.82 -25.48
N GLY A 189 14.25 -2.74 -24.74
CA GLY A 189 15.50 -3.39 -25.13
C GLY A 189 15.38 -4.18 -26.44
N LEU A 190 14.32 -4.97 -26.61
CA LEU A 190 14.04 -5.71 -27.84
C LEU A 190 13.72 -4.80 -29.03
N GLY A 191 12.96 -3.70 -28.77
CA GLY A 191 12.67 -2.68 -29.78
C GLY A 191 13.94 -2.00 -30.31
N LEU A 192 14.83 -1.58 -29.41
CA LEU A 192 16.11 -0.97 -29.76
C LEU A 192 17.03 -1.96 -30.49
N ALA A 193 17.11 -3.22 -30.04
CA ALA A 193 17.86 -4.26 -30.69
C ALA A 193 17.33 -4.54 -32.09
N GLY A 194 16.02 -4.58 -32.29
CA GLY A 194 15.36 -4.72 -33.60
C GLY A 194 15.72 -3.59 -34.57
N LEU A 195 15.65 -2.33 -34.07
CA LEU A 195 16.03 -1.16 -34.85
C LEU A 195 17.52 -1.20 -35.26
N PHE A 196 18.40 -1.63 -34.37
CA PHE A 196 19.82 -1.74 -34.64
C PHE A 196 20.14 -2.80 -35.73
N VAL A 197 19.43 -3.95 -35.66
CA VAL A 197 19.57 -5.01 -36.70
C VAL A 197 19.01 -4.52 -38.04
N MET A 198 17.91 -3.78 -38.07
CA MET A 198 17.36 -3.21 -39.31
C MET A 198 18.33 -2.20 -39.92
N ARG A 199 18.92 -1.33 -39.12
CA ARG A 199 19.89 -0.33 -39.60
C ARG A 199 21.16 -0.98 -40.22
N ARG A 200 21.67 -2.04 -39.61
CA ARG A 200 22.84 -2.77 -40.21
C ARG A 200 22.52 -3.38 -41.56
N ARG A 201 21.31 -3.87 -41.80
CA ARG A 201 20.93 -4.46 -43.10
C ARG A 201 20.77 -3.46 -44.22
N THR A 202 20.35 -2.21 -43.91
CA THR A 202 20.27 -1.15 -44.92
C THR A 202 21.64 -0.67 -45.40
N PHE A 203 22.64 -0.64 -44.52
CA PHE A 203 24.00 -0.25 -44.91
C PHE A 203 24.75 -1.34 -45.71
N ALA A 204 24.49 -2.64 -45.44
CA ALA A 204 25.15 -3.74 -46.19
C ALA A 204 24.64 -3.88 -47.63
N GLY A 205 23.45 -3.37 -47.96
CA GLY A 205 22.90 -3.43 -49.32
C GLY A 205 23.38 -2.30 -50.26
N SER A 206 24.10 -1.28 -49.73
CA SER A 206 24.52 -0.11 -50.53
C SER A 206 25.90 -0.22 -51.14
N PHE A 207 26.63 -1.30 -50.90
CA PHE A 207 28.00 -1.54 -51.45
C PHE A 207 28.05 -2.64 -52.51
N ALA A 208 26.89 -3.10 -53.02
CA ALA A 208 26.81 -4.15 -54.04
C ALA A 208 26.16 -3.65 -55.35
N SER A 209 26.54 -2.47 -55.82
CA SER A 209 26.18 -1.96 -57.15
C SER A 209 27.37 -1.32 -57.81
#